data_ca8450ce896f01c873dcce92202dcce0
#
_entry.id   ca8450ce896f01c873dcce92202dcce0
#
_cell.length_a   1.000
_cell.length_b   1.000
_cell.length_c   1.000
_cell.angle_alpha   90.00
_cell.angle_beta   90.00
_cell.angle_gamma   90.00
#
_symmetry.space_group_name_H-M   'P 1'
#
loop_
_entity.id
_entity.type
_entity.pdbx_description
1 polymer ?
#
loop_
_entity_poly.entity_id
_entity_poly.type
_entity_poly.pdbx_seq_one_letter_code
_entity_poly.pdbx_strand_id
1 'polypeptide(L)'
;MTHALVMLMGLGASSGVQDPVPGLLAEVSAERIGARIEALVGFGTRHTMSETESETRGIGAARRWIRADLEAAAAATGGRLQVRTQAFEQAMGRRGARRDVELVNVYGFLPGTQGDPKGRTYVVSGHYDSIPSSGMDAESDAPGADDDASGTAVVLELARVMSAYEFEANLVFLCVPGEEQGLFGSKYFASWAHAEGLAIDGMITSDIVGGTVGGNGVEDDRTIRCFSAAEGLHSPSRELARSMREAVQRYVLDAEVELVFRLDRFGRGGDHQPFHELGYPAVRMTEANEDYAHQHQDVREENGVLYGDRLEFVSFDYTARVARANAALLAQLALAPAPPAEVELRAALRYDTEVRWQASPSAHLAGYVVVWRETTAPYWKHASELIEGTSFTAPGVSADNCFFGVRAVGEDGHQSRTAYPRRP
;
A
#
# COMPACT_ATOMS: atom_id res chain seq x y z
N MET A 1 -5.15 7.70 34.57
CA MET A 1 -6.27 8.12 33.70
C MET A 1 -6.51 6.97 32.76
N THR A 2 -7.61 6.27 32.94
CA THR A 2 -7.97 5.02 32.29
C THR A 2 -8.22 5.28 30.81
N HIS A 3 -7.39 4.72 29.94
CA HIS A 3 -7.61 4.71 28.50
C HIS A 3 -8.78 3.75 28.23
N ALA A 4 -9.96 4.30 27.97
CA ALA A 4 -11.07 3.54 27.44
C ALA A 4 -10.72 3.16 25.98
N LEU A 5 -10.28 1.92 25.81
CA LEU A 5 -10.19 1.25 24.52
C LEU A 5 -11.63 1.06 24.04
N VAL A 6 -12.11 1.95 23.17
CA VAL A 6 -13.34 1.70 22.42
C VAL A 6 -13.02 0.60 21.41
N MET A 7 -13.19 -0.65 21.83
CA MET A 7 -13.34 -1.74 20.87
C MET A 7 -14.50 -1.36 19.95
N LEU A 8 -14.23 -1.14 18.67
CA LEU A 8 -15.21 -1.34 17.62
C LEU A 8 -15.57 -2.84 17.67
N MET A 9 -16.52 -3.17 18.55
CA MET A 9 -17.09 -4.51 18.60
C MET A 9 -17.59 -4.81 17.20
N GLY A 10 -17.06 -5.88 16.60
CA GLY A 10 -17.53 -6.37 15.32
C GLY A 10 -19.05 -6.48 15.39
N LEU A 11 -19.73 -5.72 14.54
CA LEU A 11 -21.13 -5.94 14.23
C LEU A 11 -21.22 -7.40 13.80
N GLY A 12 -21.78 -8.25 14.64
CA GLY A 12 -21.92 -9.67 14.40
C GLY A 12 -22.65 -9.85 13.07
N ALA A 13 -21.95 -10.35 12.06
CA ALA A 13 -22.54 -10.76 10.82
C ALA A 13 -23.58 -11.85 11.12
N SER A 14 -24.86 -11.55 10.94
CA SER A 14 -25.95 -12.53 11.02
C SER A 14 -26.11 -13.34 9.71
N SER A 15 -25.28 -13.11 8.71
CA SER A 15 -25.16 -13.93 7.51
C SER A 15 -24.06 -14.97 7.74
N GLY A 16 -24.34 -16.26 7.51
CA GLY A 16 -23.36 -17.35 7.66
C GLY A 16 -22.17 -17.29 6.66
N VAL A 17 -21.84 -16.13 6.15
CA VAL A 17 -20.68 -15.87 5.27
C VAL A 17 -19.45 -15.72 6.16
N GLN A 18 -18.53 -16.63 6.02
CA GLN A 18 -17.26 -16.60 6.77
C GLN A 18 -16.35 -15.53 6.21
N ASP A 19 -15.79 -14.65 7.07
CA ASP A 19 -14.76 -13.66 6.70
C ASP A 19 -13.51 -14.38 6.13
N PRO A 20 -13.15 -14.19 4.86
CA PRO A 20 -12.03 -14.90 4.26
C PRO A 20 -10.66 -14.32 4.67
N VAL A 21 -10.61 -13.11 5.24
CA VAL A 21 -9.36 -12.40 5.53
C VAL A 21 -8.43 -13.18 6.46
N PRO A 22 -8.87 -13.76 7.59
CA PRO A 22 -7.98 -14.54 8.44
C PRO A 22 -7.32 -15.73 7.72
N GLY A 23 -8.07 -16.44 6.86
CA GLY A 23 -7.55 -17.53 6.03
C GLY A 23 -6.49 -17.04 5.04
N LEU A 24 -6.79 -15.96 4.35
CA LEU A 24 -5.87 -15.31 3.41
C LEU A 24 -4.57 -14.88 4.10
N LEU A 25 -4.64 -14.25 5.27
CA LEU A 25 -3.45 -13.82 6.00
C LEU A 25 -2.58 -14.98 6.50
N ALA A 26 -3.19 -16.11 6.81
CA ALA A 26 -2.47 -17.32 7.23
C ALA A 26 -1.63 -17.94 6.09
N GLU A 27 -1.92 -17.62 4.83
CA GLU A 27 -1.16 -18.09 3.67
C GLU A 27 0.10 -17.26 3.39
N VAL A 28 0.26 -16.08 4.01
CA VAL A 28 1.48 -15.26 3.87
C VAL A 28 2.65 -15.95 4.54
N SER A 29 3.71 -16.24 3.77
CA SER A 29 4.85 -17.04 4.20
C SER A 29 6.14 -16.23 4.28
N ALA A 30 6.74 -16.14 5.47
CA ALA A 30 8.04 -15.53 5.68
C ALA A 30 9.15 -16.25 4.90
N GLU A 31 9.09 -17.59 4.79
CA GLU A 31 10.04 -18.40 4.03
C GLU A 31 10.01 -18.02 2.53
N ARG A 32 8.82 -17.86 1.94
CA ARG A 32 8.69 -17.46 0.52
C ARG A 32 9.14 -16.03 0.28
N ILE A 33 8.84 -15.13 1.20
CA ILE A 33 9.33 -13.74 1.17
C ILE A 33 10.85 -13.74 1.23
N GLY A 34 11.46 -14.48 2.17
CA GLY A 34 12.91 -14.63 2.27
C GLY A 34 13.54 -15.15 0.99
N ALA A 35 13.00 -16.22 0.42
CA ALA A 35 13.50 -16.78 -0.83
C ALA A 35 13.45 -15.78 -2.02
N ARG A 36 12.45 -14.90 -2.05
CA ARG A 36 12.34 -13.81 -3.06
C ARG A 36 13.38 -12.73 -2.83
N ILE A 37 13.59 -12.31 -1.59
CA ILE A 37 14.63 -11.32 -1.24
C ILE A 37 15.99 -11.88 -1.60
N GLU A 38 16.29 -13.13 -1.23
CA GLU A 38 17.54 -13.83 -1.59
C GLU A 38 17.76 -13.87 -3.11
N ALA A 39 16.72 -14.19 -3.88
CA ALA A 39 16.80 -14.21 -5.34
C ALA A 39 17.11 -12.82 -5.93
N LEU A 40 16.43 -11.76 -5.44
CA LEU A 40 16.65 -10.38 -5.90
C LEU A 40 18.06 -9.89 -5.54
N VAL A 41 18.52 -10.16 -4.32
CA VAL A 41 19.91 -9.87 -3.87
C VAL A 41 20.92 -10.61 -4.72
N GLY A 42 20.62 -11.85 -5.11
CA GLY A 42 21.49 -12.70 -5.93
C GLY A 42 21.82 -12.14 -7.31
N PHE A 43 21.08 -11.16 -7.82
CA PHE A 43 21.43 -10.46 -9.08
C PHE A 43 22.58 -9.45 -8.91
N GLY A 44 23.17 -9.30 -7.73
CA GLY A 44 24.34 -8.49 -7.42
C GLY A 44 24.08 -6.99 -7.46
N THR A 45 23.55 -6.47 -8.53
CA THR A 45 23.00 -5.11 -8.66
C THR A 45 21.72 -5.16 -9.46
N ARG A 46 20.77 -4.29 -9.10
CA ARG A 46 19.56 -4.05 -9.88
C ARG A 46 19.45 -2.58 -10.27
N HIS A 47 20.62 -1.90 -10.32
CA HIS A 47 20.66 -0.49 -10.72
C HIS A 47 19.94 -0.29 -12.06
N THR A 48 19.12 0.74 -12.16
CA THR A 48 18.25 0.99 -13.32
C THR A 48 18.99 1.03 -14.67
N MET A 49 20.25 1.43 -14.69
CA MET A 49 21.10 1.44 -15.89
C MET A 49 22.05 0.24 -15.99
N SER A 50 21.89 -0.78 -15.15
CA SER A 50 22.74 -1.97 -15.16
C SER A 50 22.46 -2.89 -16.34
N GLU A 51 23.15 -4.00 -16.39
CA GLU A 51 23.08 -5.07 -17.40
C GLU A 51 21.63 -5.56 -17.63
N THR A 52 21.21 -5.67 -18.90
CA THR A 52 19.85 -6.10 -19.28
C THR A 52 19.80 -7.47 -19.95
N GLU A 53 20.91 -7.98 -20.50
CA GLU A 53 20.96 -9.23 -21.27
C GLU A 53 21.36 -10.44 -20.43
N SER A 54 22.12 -10.23 -19.35
CA SER A 54 22.56 -11.32 -18.45
C SER A 54 21.36 -12.03 -17.81
N GLU A 55 21.46 -13.35 -17.68
CA GLU A 55 20.44 -14.16 -16.99
C GLU A 55 20.59 -14.13 -15.45
N THR A 56 21.76 -13.73 -14.95
CA THR A 56 22.13 -13.87 -13.54
C THR A 56 22.53 -12.57 -12.86
N ARG A 57 22.59 -11.45 -13.57
CA ARG A 57 23.01 -10.16 -13.01
C ARG A 57 22.22 -9.01 -13.63
N GLY A 58 22.03 -7.95 -12.85
CA GLY A 58 21.49 -6.68 -13.32
C GLY A 58 19.96 -6.61 -13.37
N ILE A 59 19.48 -5.43 -13.73
CA ILE A 59 18.05 -5.09 -13.76
C ILE A 59 17.26 -5.98 -14.73
N GLY A 60 17.90 -6.41 -15.85
CA GLY A 60 17.26 -7.27 -16.83
C GLY A 60 16.96 -8.66 -16.30
N ALA A 61 17.89 -9.27 -15.54
CA ALA A 61 17.68 -10.55 -14.89
C ALA A 61 16.56 -10.45 -13.86
N ALA A 62 16.59 -9.41 -13.01
CA ALA A 62 15.56 -9.17 -11.99
C ALA A 62 14.16 -9.04 -12.60
N ARG A 63 13.98 -8.19 -13.63
CA ARG A 63 12.66 -8.00 -14.26
C ARG A 63 12.10 -9.27 -14.89
N ARG A 64 12.94 -10.11 -15.50
CA ARG A 64 12.52 -11.40 -16.06
C ARG A 64 12.11 -12.39 -14.97
N TRP A 65 12.86 -12.43 -13.89
CA TRP A 65 12.57 -13.27 -12.73
C TRP A 65 11.25 -12.86 -12.04
N ILE A 66 11.04 -11.55 -11.78
CA ILE A 66 9.79 -11.01 -11.24
C ILE A 66 8.60 -11.41 -12.12
N ARG A 67 8.74 -11.25 -13.44
CA ARG A 67 7.69 -11.65 -14.38
C ARG A 67 7.38 -13.14 -14.27
N ALA A 68 8.41 -13.98 -14.21
CA ALA A 68 8.23 -15.44 -14.09
C ALA A 68 7.56 -15.83 -12.76
N ASP A 69 7.88 -15.17 -11.64
CA ASP A 69 7.21 -15.41 -10.33
C ASP A 69 5.72 -15.05 -10.39
N LEU A 70 5.37 -13.91 -11.00
CA LEU A 70 3.97 -13.53 -11.23
C LEU A 70 3.25 -14.50 -12.19
N GLU A 71 3.91 -14.96 -13.25
CA GLU A 71 3.37 -15.95 -14.18
C GLU A 71 3.13 -17.31 -13.49
N ALA A 72 3.98 -17.71 -12.55
CA ALA A 72 3.77 -18.89 -11.73
C ALA A 72 2.55 -18.74 -10.81
N ALA A 73 2.38 -17.59 -10.18
CA ALA A 73 1.18 -17.28 -9.38
C ALA A 73 -0.10 -17.29 -10.25
N ALA A 74 -0.04 -16.71 -11.45
CA ALA A 74 -1.13 -16.73 -12.42
C ALA A 74 -1.52 -18.16 -12.83
N ALA A 75 -0.54 -19.00 -13.14
CA ALA A 75 -0.77 -20.39 -13.52
C ALA A 75 -1.42 -21.19 -12.37
N ALA A 76 -1.00 -20.96 -11.12
CA ALA A 76 -1.56 -21.64 -9.96
C ALA A 76 -3.05 -21.31 -9.72
N THR A 77 -3.54 -20.18 -10.24
CA THR A 77 -4.91 -19.68 -10.07
C THR A 77 -5.75 -19.72 -11.36
N GLY A 78 -5.35 -20.56 -12.31
CA GLY A 78 -6.09 -20.75 -13.58
C GLY A 78 -6.08 -19.52 -14.49
N GLY A 79 -5.08 -18.64 -14.36
CA GLY A 79 -4.92 -17.46 -15.23
C GLY A 79 -5.80 -16.26 -14.85
N ARG A 80 -6.40 -16.24 -13.66
CA ARG A 80 -7.16 -15.07 -13.18
C ARG A 80 -6.26 -13.84 -13.01
N LEU A 81 -5.07 -14.02 -12.46
CA LEU A 81 -4.05 -12.99 -12.42
C LEU A 81 -3.47 -12.79 -13.83
N GLN A 82 -3.59 -11.60 -14.37
CA GLN A 82 -3.11 -11.23 -15.70
C GLN A 82 -1.75 -10.53 -15.55
N VAL A 83 -0.68 -11.22 -15.95
CA VAL A 83 0.67 -10.62 -15.89
C VAL A 83 0.88 -9.70 -17.10
N ARG A 84 1.33 -8.51 -16.86
CA ARG A 84 1.52 -7.45 -17.85
C ARG A 84 2.87 -6.77 -17.65
N THR A 85 3.40 -6.21 -18.74
CA THR A 85 4.59 -5.36 -18.73
C THR A 85 4.27 -4.03 -19.40
N GLN A 86 4.96 -3.00 -18.95
CA GLN A 86 4.81 -1.64 -19.51
C GLN A 86 6.20 -1.05 -19.71
N ALA A 87 6.69 -1.10 -20.95
CA ALA A 87 7.99 -0.59 -21.34
C ALA A 87 7.91 0.87 -21.78
N PHE A 88 8.90 1.66 -21.42
CA PHE A 88 9.03 3.06 -21.81
C PHE A 88 10.49 3.50 -21.81
N GLU A 89 10.81 4.53 -22.60
CA GLU A 89 12.14 5.11 -22.70
C GLU A 89 12.29 6.28 -21.73
N GLN A 90 13.40 6.30 -20.99
CA GLN A 90 13.74 7.38 -20.07
C GLN A 90 15.15 7.88 -20.31
N ALA A 91 15.31 9.20 -20.52
CA ALA A 91 16.63 9.82 -20.66
C ALA A 91 17.33 9.87 -19.30
N MET A 92 18.41 9.09 -19.15
CA MET A 92 19.17 8.94 -17.91
C MET A 92 20.65 9.29 -18.09
N GLY A 93 21.32 9.65 -16.99
CA GLY A 93 22.74 9.99 -17.00
C GLY A 93 23.03 11.43 -16.58
N ARG A 94 24.33 11.78 -16.49
CA ARG A 94 24.75 13.12 -16.11
C ARG A 94 24.51 14.12 -17.25
N ARG A 95 24.36 15.39 -16.90
CA ARG A 95 24.21 16.47 -17.90
C ARG A 95 25.38 16.43 -18.90
N GLY A 96 25.06 16.27 -20.18
CA GLY A 96 26.05 16.14 -21.27
C GLY A 96 26.42 14.70 -21.65
N ALA A 97 25.96 13.69 -20.90
CA ALA A 97 26.18 12.26 -21.19
C ALA A 97 24.89 11.45 -20.92
N ARG A 98 23.75 11.99 -21.34
CA ARG A 98 22.46 11.27 -21.21
C ARG A 98 22.34 10.23 -22.33
N ARG A 99 21.80 9.08 -21.98
CA ARG A 99 21.36 8.04 -22.91
C ARG A 99 19.90 7.68 -22.59
N ASP A 100 19.18 7.25 -23.60
CA ASP A 100 17.87 6.66 -23.39
C ASP A 100 18.04 5.23 -22.84
N VAL A 101 17.27 4.90 -21.81
CA VAL A 101 17.27 3.61 -21.15
C VAL A 101 15.84 3.09 -21.15
N GLU A 102 15.64 1.87 -21.63
CA GLU A 102 14.36 1.20 -21.54
C GLU A 102 14.09 0.78 -20.09
N LEU A 103 13.01 1.29 -19.52
CA LEU A 103 12.48 0.91 -18.24
C LEU A 103 11.22 0.08 -18.41
N VAL A 104 10.99 -0.90 -17.54
CA VAL A 104 9.85 -1.83 -17.67
C VAL A 104 9.16 -2.03 -16.34
N ASN A 105 7.97 -1.48 -16.17
CA ASN A 105 7.08 -1.90 -15.08
C ASN A 105 6.61 -3.33 -15.33
N VAL A 106 6.63 -4.16 -14.29
CA VAL A 106 6.11 -5.54 -14.32
C VAL A 106 4.99 -5.63 -13.28
N TYR A 107 3.79 -6.05 -13.70
CA TYR A 107 2.67 -6.09 -12.76
C TYR A 107 1.68 -7.20 -13.03
N GLY A 108 1.03 -7.65 -11.95
CA GLY A 108 -0.14 -8.51 -11.99
C GLY A 108 -1.42 -7.68 -11.87
N PHE A 109 -2.38 -7.88 -12.78
CA PHE A 109 -3.74 -7.34 -12.68
C PHE A 109 -4.71 -8.46 -12.33
N LEU A 110 -5.37 -8.36 -11.19
CA LEU A 110 -6.43 -9.26 -10.76
C LEU A 110 -7.78 -8.56 -10.92
N PRO A 111 -8.60 -8.97 -11.92
CA PRO A 111 -9.91 -8.35 -12.13
C PRO A 111 -10.86 -8.66 -10.99
N GLY A 112 -11.61 -7.65 -10.57
CA GLY A 112 -12.67 -7.77 -9.59
C GLY A 112 -13.99 -8.25 -10.20
N THR A 113 -14.89 -8.72 -9.34
CA THR A 113 -16.24 -9.19 -9.74
C THR A 113 -17.17 -8.06 -10.18
N GLN A 114 -16.81 -6.80 -9.92
CA GLN A 114 -17.52 -5.64 -10.46
C GLN A 114 -17.55 -5.61 -12.00
N GLY A 115 -16.65 -6.36 -12.68
CA GLY A 115 -16.64 -6.55 -14.12
C GLY A 115 -16.12 -5.36 -14.95
N ASP A 116 -15.74 -4.25 -14.32
CA ASP A 116 -15.15 -3.09 -14.98
C ASP A 116 -13.62 -3.05 -14.75
N PRO A 117 -12.79 -3.28 -15.77
CA PRO A 117 -11.33 -3.25 -15.61
C PRO A 117 -10.77 -1.85 -15.33
N LYS A 118 -11.55 -0.78 -15.54
CA LYS A 118 -11.20 0.61 -15.18
C LYS A 118 -11.91 1.08 -13.92
N GLY A 119 -12.75 0.24 -13.34
CA GLY A 119 -13.48 0.50 -12.11
C GLY A 119 -12.58 0.55 -10.87
N ARG A 120 -13.20 0.55 -9.72
CA ARG A 120 -12.50 0.65 -8.42
C ARG A 120 -11.33 -0.32 -8.34
N THR A 121 -10.13 0.24 -8.15
CA THR A 121 -8.86 -0.49 -8.18
C THR A 121 -8.00 -0.09 -7.00
N TYR A 122 -7.37 -1.07 -6.37
CA TYR A 122 -6.33 -0.85 -5.35
C TYR A 122 -4.98 -1.32 -5.89
N VAL A 123 -3.93 -0.54 -5.63
CA VAL A 123 -2.57 -0.81 -6.10
C VAL A 123 -1.66 -1.03 -4.90
N VAL A 124 -0.82 -2.05 -4.95
CA VAL A 124 0.32 -2.22 -4.04
C VAL A 124 1.60 -2.27 -4.87
N SER A 125 2.63 -1.53 -4.44
CA SER A 125 3.90 -1.46 -5.17
C SER A 125 5.13 -1.63 -4.28
N GLY A 126 6.22 -2.06 -4.93
CA GLY A 126 7.60 -2.00 -4.48
C GLY A 126 8.50 -1.74 -5.68
N HIS A 127 9.67 -1.16 -5.47
CA HIS A 127 10.62 -0.95 -6.55
C HIS A 127 11.68 -2.05 -6.59
N TYR A 128 12.04 -2.48 -7.79
CA TYR A 128 12.99 -3.58 -7.93
C TYR A 128 14.40 -3.13 -8.32
N ASP A 129 14.61 -1.84 -8.54
CA ASP A 129 15.94 -1.27 -8.69
C ASP A 129 16.64 -1.08 -7.33
N SER A 130 17.96 -0.93 -7.36
CA SER A 130 18.80 -0.70 -6.19
C SER A 130 20.01 0.15 -6.56
N ILE A 131 20.61 0.85 -5.57
CA ILE A 131 21.80 1.67 -5.79
C ILE A 131 22.87 1.44 -4.71
N PRO A 132 24.19 1.59 -5.05
CA PRO A 132 25.25 1.74 -4.06
C PRO A 132 25.34 3.20 -3.57
N SER A 133 26.44 3.60 -2.96
CA SER A 133 26.66 4.99 -2.49
C SER A 133 26.56 6.03 -3.60
N SER A 134 26.89 5.67 -4.83
CA SER A 134 26.74 6.52 -6.00
C SER A 134 25.49 6.14 -6.79
N GLY A 135 24.46 6.95 -6.78
CA GLY A 135 23.20 6.73 -7.52
C GLY A 135 23.36 6.66 -9.06
N MET A 136 24.57 6.76 -9.59
CA MET A 136 24.91 6.63 -11.02
C MET A 136 25.89 5.48 -11.28
N ASP A 137 26.27 4.70 -10.28
CA ASP A 137 27.11 3.51 -10.42
C ASP A 137 26.25 2.30 -10.71
N ALA A 138 26.25 1.87 -11.96
CA ALA A 138 25.46 0.74 -12.44
C ALA A 138 26.24 -0.59 -12.45
N GLU A 139 27.49 -0.60 -12.00
CA GLU A 139 28.41 -1.74 -12.12
C GLU A 139 28.71 -2.39 -10.78
N SER A 140 28.91 -1.59 -9.72
CA SER A 140 29.19 -2.08 -8.37
C SER A 140 28.01 -2.87 -7.78
N ASP A 141 28.33 -3.76 -6.86
CA ASP A 141 27.30 -4.53 -6.15
C ASP A 141 26.43 -3.59 -5.30
N ALA A 142 25.13 -3.72 -5.50
CA ALA A 142 24.09 -3.03 -4.78
C ALA A 142 22.97 -4.05 -4.46
N PRO A 143 23.14 -4.85 -3.40
CA PRO A 143 22.21 -5.94 -3.09
C PRO A 143 20.77 -5.46 -2.89
N GLY A 144 20.58 -4.27 -2.27
CA GLY A 144 19.27 -3.68 -2.06
C GLY A 144 18.30 -4.66 -1.38
N ALA A 145 18.74 -5.27 -0.29
CA ALA A 145 17.97 -6.34 0.37
C ALA A 145 16.72 -5.79 1.04
N ASP A 146 16.86 -4.63 1.69
CA ASP A 146 15.77 -3.91 2.31
C ASP A 146 15.20 -2.82 1.39
N ASP A 147 16.04 -2.10 0.68
CA ASP A 147 15.73 -1.04 -0.28
C ASP A 147 15.97 -1.52 -1.74
N ASP A 148 15.01 -2.12 -2.51
CA ASP A 148 13.69 -2.50 -2.02
C ASP A 148 13.32 -3.92 -2.50
N ALA A 149 14.23 -4.89 -2.25
CA ALA A 149 13.86 -6.29 -2.46
C ALA A 149 12.79 -6.71 -1.43
N SER A 150 12.77 -6.09 -0.24
CA SER A 150 11.78 -6.35 0.81
C SER A 150 10.37 -6.01 0.34
N GLY A 151 10.12 -4.81 -0.16
CA GLY A 151 8.82 -4.39 -0.67
C GLY A 151 8.44 -5.10 -1.97
N THR A 152 9.39 -5.32 -2.88
CA THR A 152 9.15 -6.14 -4.08
C THR A 152 8.68 -7.55 -3.70
N ALA A 153 9.31 -8.19 -2.68
CA ALA A 153 8.90 -9.51 -2.20
C ALA A 153 7.51 -9.49 -1.55
N VAL A 154 7.15 -8.42 -0.85
CA VAL A 154 5.77 -8.18 -0.35
C VAL A 154 4.78 -8.19 -1.52
N VAL A 155 5.02 -7.41 -2.57
CA VAL A 155 4.15 -7.35 -3.75
C VAL A 155 3.94 -8.72 -4.39
N LEU A 156 5.02 -9.49 -4.58
CA LEU A 156 4.97 -10.83 -5.18
C LEU A 156 4.24 -11.85 -4.29
N GLU A 157 4.43 -11.78 -2.97
CA GLU A 157 3.69 -12.66 -2.05
C GLU A 157 2.20 -12.34 -2.03
N LEU A 158 1.84 -11.04 -2.05
CA LEU A 158 0.45 -10.61 -2.15
C LEU A 158 -0.20 -11.06 -3.47
N ALA A 159 0.51 -10.96 -4.60
CA ALA A 159 0.03 -11.47 -5.88
C ALA A 159 -0.28 -12.97 -5.81
N ARG A 160 0.60 -13.76 -5.19
CA ARG A 160 0.41 -15.21 -5.00
C ARG A 160 -0.80 -15.52 -4.13
N VAL A 161 -0.88 -14.90 -2.95
CA VAL A 161 -1.93 -15.22 -1.97
C VAL A 161 -3.28 -14.71 -2.45
N MET A 162 -3.37 -13.43 -2.82
CA MET A 162 -4.66 -12.79 -3.12
C MET A 162 -5.27 -13.27 -4.43
N SER A 163 -4.47 -13.73 -5.40
CA SER A 163 -5.02 -14.25 -6.67
C SER A 163 -5.85 -15.53 -6.50
N ALA A 164 -5.77 -16.22 -5.37
CA ALA A 164 -6.62 -17.36 -5.05
C ALA A 164 -8.04 -16.97 -4.59
N TYR A 165 -8.27 -15.69 -4.26
CA TYR A 165 -9.53 -15.18 -3.72
C TYR A 165 -10.26 -14.29 -4.72
N GLU A 166 -11.57 -14.12 -4.54
CA GLU A 166 -12.40 -13.20 -5.33
C GLU A 166 -12.66 -11.91 -4.54
N PHE A 167 -12.58 -10.78 -5.22
CA PHE A 167 -12.80 -9.45 -4.66
C PHE A 167 -13.80 -8.68 -5.53
N GLU A 168 -14.55 -7.74 -4.97
CA GLU A 168 -15.39 -6.85 -5.79
C GLU A 168 -14.54 -5.90 -6.61
N ALA A 169 -13.52 -5.26 -5.99
CA ALA A 169 -12.63 -4.34 -6.67
C ALA A 169 -11.48 -5.06 -7.39
N ASN A 170 -10.89 -4.37 -8.38
CA ASN A 170 -9.66 -4.82 -9.03
C ASN A 170 -8.45 -4.65 -8.10
N LEU A 171 -7.43 -5.51 -8.25
CA LEU A 171 -6.15 -5.37 -7.59
C LEU A 171 -5.00 -5.30 -8.60
N VAL A 172 -4.01 -4.47 -8.32
CA VAL A 172 -2.77 -4.36 -9.09
C VAL A 172 -1.58 -4.58 -8.17
N PHE A 173 -0.73 -5.54 -8.52
CA PHE A 173 0.52 -5.87 -7.85
C PHE A 173 1.66 -5.36 -8.73
N LEU A 174 2.27 -4.22 -8.38
CA LEU A 174 3.11 -3.43 -9.25
C LEU A 174 4.57 -3.42 -8.79
N CYS A 175 5.49 -3.92 -9.62
CA CYS A 175 6.93 -3.80 -9.43
C CYS A 175 7.48 -2.77 -10.42
N VAL A 176 8.10 -1.71 -9.92
CA VAL A 176 8.57 -0.57 -10.73
C VAL A 176 10.10 -0.42 -10.71
N PRO A 177 10.72 0.05 -11.80
CA PRO A 177 12.14 0.41 -11.84
C PRO A 177 12.32 1.93 -11.74
N GLY A 178 13.53 2.37 -11.40
CA GLY A 178 13.93 3.77 -11.50
C GLY A 178 13.32 4.65 -10.40
N GLU A 179 12.98 4.05 -9.26
CA GLU A 179 12.62 4.78 -8.05
C GLU A 179 13.78 5.67 -7.64
N GLU A 180 14.95 5.08 -7.48
CA GLU A 180 16.18 5.65 -6.97
C GLU A 180 16.72 6.81 -7.80
N GLN A 181 16.40 6.86 -9.08
CA GLN A 181 16.82 7.92 -9.96
C GLN A 181 15.72 8.95 -10.24
N GLY A 182 14.53 8.78 -9.66
CA GLY A 182 13.49 9.79 -9.74
C GLY A 182 12.08 9.30 -9.96
N LEU A 183 11.70 8.16 -9.39
CA LEU A 183 10.33 7.61 -9.37
C LEU A 183 9.81 7.34 -10.81
N PHE A 184 10.67 6.91 -11.75
CA PHE A 184 10.28 6.88 -13.16
C PHE A 184 9.20 5.86 -13.46
N GLY A 185 9.29 4.65 -12.89
CA GLY A 185 8.32 3.59 -13.11
C GLY A 185 6.93 3.95 -12.56
N SER A 186 6.87 4.44 -11.35
CA SER A 186 5.61 4.86 -10.72
C SER A 186 5.00 6.10 -11.37
N LYS A 187 5.82 7.08 -11.79
CA LYS A 187 5.37 8.25 -12.58
C LYS A 187 4.74 7.83 -13.90
N TYR A 188 5.37 6.90 -14.59
CA TYR A 188 4.85 6.40 -15.86
C TYR A 188 3.53 5.66 -15.66
N PHE A 189 3.46 4.75 -14.68
CA PHE A 189 2.24 3.99 -14.39
C PHE A 189 1.10 4.91 -13.94
N ALA A 190 1.35 5.82 -13.00
CA ALA A 190 0.33 6.74 -12.48
C ALA A 190 -0.20 7.66 -13.59
N SER A 191 0.68 8.20 -14.45
CA SER A 191 0.29 9.05 -15.58
C SER A 191 -0.53 8.27 -16.61
N TRP A 192 -0.13 7.04 -16.94
CA TRP A 192 -0.89 6.16 -17.81
C TRP A 192 -2.26 5.84 -17.23
N ALA A 193 -2.33 5.44 -15.95
CA ALA A 193 -3.57 5.13 -15.28
C ALA A 193 -4.54 6.31 -15.27
N HIS A 194 -4.01 7.53 -15.03
CA HIS A 194 -4.80 8.76 -15.07
C HIS A 194 -5.33 9.06 -16.48
N ALA A 195 -4.48 8.94 -17.50
CA ALA A 195 -4.88 9.15 -18.90
C ALA A 195 -5.91 8.14 -19.38
N GLU A 196 -5.82 6.87 -18.92
CA GLU A 196 -6.78 5.81 -19.23
C GLU A 196 -8.07 5.92 -18.39
N GLY A 197 -8.13 6.78 -17.39
CA GLY A 197 -9.28 6.96 -16.51
C GLY A 197 -9.50 5.80 -15.54
N LEU A 198 -8.44 5.14 -15.08
CA LEU A 198 -8.54 4.12 -14.03
C LEU A 198 -8.98 4.74 -12.71
N ALA A 199 -9.97 4.15 -12.06
CA ALA A 199 -10.45 4.57 -10.75
C ALA A 199 -9.59 3.95 -9.63
N ILE A 200 -8.36 4.49 -9.43
CA ILE A 200 -7.50 4.06 -8.33
C ILE A 200 -8.04 4.66 -7.02
N ASP A 201 -8.61 3.81 -6.17
CA ASP A 201 -9.25 4.18 -4.90
C ASP A 201 -8.30 4.02 -3.69
N GLY A 202 -7.11 3.49 -3.92
CA GLY A 202 -6.01 3.42 -2.96
C GLY A 202 -4.74 2.83 -3.56
N MET A 203 -3.61 3.44 -3.23
CA MET A 203 -2.27 2.99 -3.60
C MET A 203 -1.39 2.90 -2.36
N ILE A 204 -0.67 1.81 -2.22
CA ILE A 204 0.24 1.54 -1.12
C ILE A 204 1.61 1.23 -1.72
N THR A 205 2.65 1.94 -1.34
CA THR A 205 4.02 1.49 -1.58
C THR A 205 4.61 0.91 -0.30
N SER A 206 5.26 -0.24 -0.41
CA SER A 206 6.06 -0.85 0.65
C SER A 206 7.52 -0.70 0.24
N ASP A 207 8.29 0.04 1.01
CA ASP A 207 9.63 0.44 0.64
C ASP A 207 10.45 0.64 1.92
N ILE A 208 11.54 -0.13 2.06
CA ILE A 208 12.33 -0.33 3.27
C ILE A 208 11.43 -0.93 4.38
N VAL A 209 11.11 -2.21 4.24
CA VAL A 209 10.16 -2.92 5.11
C VAL A 209 10.71 -4.24 5.66
N GLY A 210 12.03 -4.32 5.84
CA GLY A 210 12.72 -5.52 6.31
C GLY A 210 13.55 -5.33 7.57
N GLY A 211 14.00 -4.12 7.90
CA GLY A 211 14.82 -3.86 9.07
C GLY A 211 14.02 -3.81 10.38
N THR A 212 14.60 -4.37 11.44
CA THR A 212 14.01 -4.32 12.80
C THR A 212 14.89 -3.61 13.81
N VAL A 213 16.13 -3.30 13.43
CA VAL A 213 17.10 -2.61 14.30
C VAL A 213 17.57 -1.34 13.59
N GLY A 214 17.25 -0.19 14.14
CA GLY A 214 17.68 1.10 13.58
C GLY A 214 19.14 1.44 13.89
N GLY A 215 19.73 2.39 13.15
CA GLY A 215 21.07 2.89 13.37
C GLY A 215 21.30 3.53 14.75
N ASN A 216 20.23 3.78 15.50
CA ASN A 216 20.26 4.21 16.89
C ASN A 216 20.29 3.04 17.89
N GLY A 217 20.32 1.79 17.42
CA GLY A 217 20.31 0.57 18.23
C GLY A 217 18.95 0.25 18.86
N VAL A 218 17.87 0.92 18.47
CA VAL A 218 16.51 0.59 18.92
C VAL A 218 15.98 -0.53 18.04
N GLU A 219 15.56 -1.61 18.70
CA GLU A 219 14.90 -2.75 18.07
C GLU A 219 13.36 -2.57 18.15
N ASP A 220 12.70 -2.65 17.00
CA ASP A 220 11.24 -2.64 16.90
C ASP A 220 10.81 -3.52 15.71
N ASP A 221 10.27 -4.68 16.02
CA ASP A 221 9.81 -5.67 15.04
C ASP A 221 8.28 -5.62 14.84
N ARG A 222 7.57 -4.65 15.40
CA ARG A 222 6.11 -4.56 15.42
C ARG A 222 5.55 -3.33 14.74
N THR A 223 6.23 -2.20 14.88
CA THR A 223 5.75 -0.91 14.36
C THR A 223 6.03 -0.77 12.87
N ILE A 224 5.02 -0.38 12.13
CA ILE A 224 5.09 -0.04 10.71
C ILE A 224 4.66 1.43 10.58
N ARG A 225 5.54 2.30 10.08
CA ARG A 225 5.17 3.70 9.82
C ARG A 225 4.36 3.79 8.53
N CYS A 226 3.25 4.51 8.58
CA CYS A 226 2.39 4.78 7.43
C CYS A 226 2.35 6.28 7.14
N PHE A 227 3.08 6.70 6.11
CA PHE A 227 3.15 8.09 5.68
C PHE A 227 1.96 8.43 4.77
N SER A 228 1.36 9.60 5.00
CA SER A 228 0.21 10.06 4.21
C SER A 228 0.15 11.58 4.13
N ALA A 229 0.08 12.12 2.92
CA ALA A 229 -0.05 13.55 2.67
C ALA A 229 -1.44 14.11 3.03
N ALA A 230 -1.54 15.42 3.02
CA ALA A 230 -2.80 16.13 3.17
C ALA A 230 -3.19 16.80 1.85
N GLU A 231 -4.34 16.43 1.32
CA GLU A 231 -4.98 17.08 0.18
C GLU A 231 -6.11 18.02 0.65
N GLY A 232 -5.83 18.78 1.70
CA GLY A 232 -6.80 19.69 2.31
C GLY A 232 -7.55 19.08 3.50
N LEU A 233 -8.80 19.51 3.71
CA LEU A 233 -9.55 19.20 4.93
C LEU A 233 -9.93 17.71 5.06
N HIS A 234 -10.24 17.06 3.94
CA HIS A 234 -10.65 15.66 3.84
C HIS A 234 -9.63 14.89 2.99
N SER A 235 -8.46 14.66 3.55
CA SER A 235 -7.36 13.97 2.85
C SER A 235 -7.68 12.50 2.56
N PRO A 236 -7.86 12.09 1.29
CA PRO A 236 -8.06 10.69 0.93
C PRO A 236 -6.88 9.78 1.30
N SER A 237 -5.63 10.29 1.18
CA SER A 237 -4.43 9.53 1.57
C SER A 237 -4.39 9.30 3.08
N ARG A 238 -4.73 10.31 3.90
CA ARG A 238 -4.83 10.12 5.36
C ARG A 238 -5.96 9.18 5.76
N GLU A 239 -7.03 9.13 4.97
CA GLU A 239 -8.11 8.17 5.21
C GLU A 239 -7.67 6.75 4.87
N LEU A 240 -6.90 6.55 3.80
CA LEU A 240 -6.30 5.27 3.48
C LEU A 240 -5.36 4.80 4.60
N ALA A 241 -4.55 5.71 5.16
CA ALA A 241 -3.69 5.41 6.31
C ALA A 241 -4.49 5.03 7.58
N ARG A 242 -5.64 5.68 7.84
CA ARG A 242 -6.53 5.30 8.94
C ARG A 242 -7.13 3.92 8.72
N SER A 243 -7.56 3.64 7.49
CA SER A 243 -8.07 2.31 7.10
C SER A 243 -7.00 1.23 7.27
N MET A 244 -5.72 1.53 6.95
CA MET A 244 -4.59 0.63 7.20
C MET A 244 -4.45 0.31 8.69
N ARG A 245 -4.45 1.32 9.55
CA ARG A 245 -4.37 1.12 10.99
C ARG A 245 -5.55 0.30 11.54
N GLU A 246 -6.77 0.57 11.07
CA GLU A 246 -7.96 -0.16 11.49
C GLU A 246 -7.94 -1.63 11.04
N ALA A 247 -7.50 -1.90 9.81
CA ALA A 247 -7.35 -3.25 9.29
C ALA A 247 -6.30 -4.05 10.07
N VAL A 248 -5.14 -3.44 10.38
CA VAL A 248 -4.09 -4.06 11.19
C VAL A 248 -4.61 -4.36 12.60
N GLN A 249 -5.27 -3.41 13.26
CA GLN A 249 -5.85 -3.60 14.59
C GLN A 249 -6.89 -4.73 14.63
N ARG A 250 -7.60 -4.96 13.53
CA ARG A 250 -8.60 -6.02 13.43
C ARG A 250 -8.00 -7.39 13.15
N TYR A 251 -6.98 -7.47 12.29
CA TYR A 251 -6.54 -8.73 11.70
C TYR A 251 -5.08 -9.12 11.97
N VAL A 252 -4.20 -8.17 12.33
CA VAL A 252 -2.76 -8.39 12.50
C VAL A 252 -2.33 -7.94 13.90
N LEU A 253 -2.72 -8.71 14.92
CA LEU A 253 -2.61 -8.30 16.33
C LEU A 253 -1.17 -8.21 16.84
N ASP A 254 -0.22 -8.74 16.11
CA ASP A 254 1.22 -8.68 16.38
C ASP A 254 1.93 -7.50 15.67
N ALA A 255 1.18 -6.62 15.00
CA ALA A 255 1.66 -5.40 14.37
C ALA A 255 0.99 -4.14 14.92
N GLU A 256 1.66 -3.00 14.76
CA GLU A 256 1.13 -1.68 15.06
C GLU A 256 1.43 -0.72 13.90
N VAL A 257 0.45 0.09 13.50
CA VAL A 257 0.62 1.12 12.48
C VAL A 257 0.72 2.49 13.12
N GLU A 258 1.88 3.12 12.96
CA GLU A 258 2.10 4.51 13.31
C GLU A 258 1.68 5.43 12.16
N LEU A 259 0.68 6.28 12.40
CA LEU A 259 0.19 7.24 11.41
C LEU A 259 1.11 8.47 11.35
N VAL A 260 1.85 8.62 10.26
CA VAL A 260 2.70 9.78 10.01
C VAL A 260 2.02 10.71 9.00
N PHE A 261 1.41 11.79 9.47
CA PHE A 261 0.67 12.75 8.64
C PHE A 261 1.60 13.70 7.90
N ARG A 262 2.42 13.14 7.03
CA ARG A 262 3.41 13.77 6.20
C ARG A 262 3.54 12.96 4.91
N LEU A 263 3.85 13.61 3.79
CA LEU A 263 3.99 12.90 2.49
C LEU A 263 5.00 11.77 2.59
N ASP A 264 6.21 12.09 3.08
CA ASP A 264 7.29 11.11 3.24
C ASP A 264 8.28 11.59 4.34
N ARG A 265 9.35 10.86 4.54
CA ARG A 265 10.51 11.21 5.36
C ARG A 265 11.06 12.59 4.96
N PHE A 266 11.75 13.26 5.86
CA PHE A 266 12.24 14.63 5.62
C PHE A 266 13.27 14.67 4.47
N GLY A 267 12.93 15.37 3.38
CA GLY A 267 13.80 15.52 2.22
C GLY A 267 13.91 14.29 1.31
N ARG A 268 13.01 13.30 1.49
CA ARG A 268 12.92 12.06 0.69
C ARG A 268 11.55 11.93 0.04
N GLY A 269 11.38 10.94 -0.81
CA GLY A 269 10.14 10.62 -1.50
C GLY A 269 9.96 9.11 -1.63
N GLY A 270 9.02 8.69 -2.45
CA GLY A 270 8.76 7.29 -2.79
C GLY A 270 7.64 7.16 -3.82
N ASP A 271 7.38 5.95 -4.27
CA ASP A 271 6.49 5.63 -5.40
C ASP A 271 5.01 5.99 -5.20
N HIS A 272 4.56 6.25 -3.98
CA HIS A 272 3.23 6.77 -3.69
C HIS A 272 3.06 8.24 -4.14
N GLN A 273 4.16 9.00 -4.23
CA GLN A 273 4.13 10.44 -4.51
C GLN A 273 3.54 10.75 -5.90
N PRO A 274 3.91 10.09 -7.02
CA PRO A 274 3.31 10.36 -8.31
C PRO A 274 1.79 10.12 -8.37
N PHE A 275 1.30 9.13 -7.62
CA PHE A 275 -0.14 8.88 -7.51
C PHE A 275 -0.84 9.98 -6.72
N HIS A 276 -0.25 10.40 -5.59
CA HIS A 276 -0.75 11.52 -4.80
C HIS A 276 -0.83 12.83 -5.60
N GLU A 277 0.21 13.14 -6.39
CA GLU A 277 0.27 14.34 -7.25
C GLU A 277 -0.85 14.38 -8.30
N LEU A 278 -1.33 13.21 -8.74
CA LEU A 278 -2.47 13.07 -9.66
C LEU A 278 -3.82 12.97 -8.93
N GLY A 279 -3.85 13.13 -7.60
CA GLY A 279 -5.07 13.14 -6.80
C GLY A 279 -5.56 11.76 -6.34
N TYR A 280 -4.80 10.71 -6.58
CA TYR A 280 -5.11 9.38 -6.06
C TYR A 280 -4.76 9.26 -4.56
N PRO A 281 -5.57 8.56 -3.76
CA PRO A 281 -5.20 8.23 -2.38
C PRO A 281 -3.95 7.35 -2.37
N ALA A 282 -2.87 7.83 -1.74
CA ALA A 282 -1.61 7.08 -1.75
C ALA A 282 -0.88 7.20 -0.41
N VAL A 283 -0.29 6.08 0.04
CA VAL A 283 0.46 5.97 1.29
C VAL A 283 1.76 5.18 1.09
N ARG A 284 2.74 5.43 1.95
CA ARG A 284 3.97 4.66 2.04
C ARG A 284 4.03 3.92 3.36
N MET A 285 4.33 2.63 3.30
CA MET A 285 4.68 1.79 4.44
C MET A 285 6.20 1.67 4.51
N THR A 286 6.77 1.82 5.71
CA THR A 286 8.21 1.64 5.94
C THR A 286 8.44 1.20 7.39
N GLU A 287 9.59 0.64 7.68
CA GLU A 287 9.99 0.17 9.01
C GLU A 287 10.04 1.28 10.06
N ALA A 288 10.05 0.91 11.34
CA ALA A 288 10.01 1.85 12.46
C ALA A 288 11.24 2.76 12.54
N ASN A 289 12.44 2.17 12.39
CA ASN A 289 13.71 2.84 12.55
C ASN A 289 14.67 2.41 11.44
N GLU A 290 15.09 3.33 10.59
CA GLU A 290 16.02 3.06 9.49
C GLU A 290 17.48 3.08 9.98
N ASP A 291 18.34 2.25 9.38
CA ASP A 291 19.79 2.32 9.55
C ASP A 291 20.47 2.86 8.30
N TYR A 292 20.97 4.10 8.38
CA TYR A 292 21.62 4.78 7.26
C TYR A 292 23.01 4.22 6.91
N ALA A 293 23.59 3.33 7.72
CA ALA A 293 24.78 2.57 7.34
C ALA A 293 24.44 1.44 6.35
N HIS A 294 23.18 1.04 6.28
CA HIS A 294 22.70 0.02 5.37
C HIS A 294 22.18 0.59 4.05
N GLN A 295 21.44 1.69 4.08
CA GLN A 295 20.81 2.27 2.89
C GLN A 295 21.80 3.05 2.02
N HIS A 296 21.71 2.88 0.68
CA HIS A 296 22.49 3.63 -0.32
C HIS A 296 24.01 3.65 -0.01
N GLN A 297 24.56 2.50 0.36
CA GLN A 297 25.95 2.34 0.75
C GLN A 297 26.62 1.26 -0.10
N ASP A 298 27.91 1.48 -0.41
CA ASP A 298 28.75 0.42 -0.97
C ASP A 298 28.92 -0.70 0.05
N VAL A 299 28.88 -1.94 -0.40
CA VAL A 299 29.11 -3.12 0.44
C VAL A 299 30.56 -3.11 0.92
N ARG A 300 30.81 -2.85 2.18
CA ARG A 300 32.12 -2.83 2.80
C ARG A 300 32.05 -3.08 4.31
N GLU A 301 33.20 -3.39 4.86
CA GLU A 301 33.45 -3.31 6.30
C GLU A 301 34.46 -2.20 6.59
N GLU A 302 34.13 -1.29 7.48
CA GLU A 302 34.98 -0.19 7.86
C GLU A 302 34.92 0.05 9.37
N ASN A 303 36.08 -0.03 10.04
CA ASN A 303 36.20 0.14 11.50
C ASN A 303 35.27 -0.81 12.30
N GLY A 304 35.02 -2.02 11.82
CA GLY A 304 34.12 -2.99 12.45
C GLY A 304 32.61 -2.73 12.24
N VAL A 305 32.27 -1.77 11.39
CA VAL A 305 30.88 -1.50 10.95
C VAL A 305 30.69 -2.10 9.58
N LEU A 306 29.62 -2.88 9.41
CA LEU A 306 29.19 -3.42 8.12
C LEU A 306 28.30 -2.37 7.43
N TYR A 307 28.66 -2.03 6.20
CA TYR A 307 27.92 -1.11 5.34
C TYR A 307 27.30 -1.85 4.15
N GLY A 308 26.28 -1.25 3.59
CA GLY A 308 25.57 -1.78 2.43
C GLY A 308 24.26 -2.45 2.81
N ASP A 309 23.33 -2.45 1.88
CA ASP A 309 21.99 -3.03 2.07
C ASP A 309 22.04 -4.54 1.82
N ARG A 310 22.34 -5.29 2.87
CA ARG A 310 22.70 -6.71 2.82
C ARG A 310 21.58 -7.56 3.43
N LEU A 311 21.48 -8.80 2.93
CA LEU A 311 20.48 -9.78 3.35
C LEU A 311 20.46 -10.03 4.87
N GLU A 312 21.60 -10.00 5.54
CA GLU A 312 21.75 -10.29 6.96
C GLU A 312 21.07 -9.26 7.88
N PHE A 313 20.65 -8.10 7.34
CA PHE A 313 19.95 -7.06 8.08
C PHE A 313 18.43 -7.12 7.92
N VAL A 314 17.92 -8.04 7.09
CA VAL A 314 16.50 -8.17 6.80
C VAL A 314 15.86 -9.29 7.64
N SER A 315 14.80 -8.96 8.33
CA SER A 315 13.93 -9.89 9.06
C SER A 315 12.77 -10.33 8.17
N PHE A 316 12.81 -11.56 7.69
CA PHE A 316 11.72 -12.12 6.86
C PHE A 316 10.39 -12.20 7.61
N ASP A 317 10.43 -12.40 8.93
CA ASP A 317 9.23 -12.45 9.77
C ASP A 317 8.58 -11.05 9.87
N TYR A 318 9.40 -10.00 9.97
CA TYR A 318 8.91 -8.61 9.98
C TYR A 318 8.34 -8.23 8.60
N THR A 319 9.06 -8.54 7.51
CA THR A 319 8.57 -8.33 6.14
C THR A 319 7.25 -9.07 5.89
N ALA A 320 7.11 -10.31 6.39
CA ALA A 320 5.85 -11.05 6.33
C ALA A 320 4.73 -10.40 7.16
N ARG A 321 5.07 -9.74 8.27
CA ARG A 321 4.11 -8.97 9.06
C ARG A 321 3.63 -7.75 8.28
N VAL A 322 4.53 -7.04 7.59
CA VAL A 322 4.16 -5.95 6.67
C VAL A 322 3.30 -6.46 5.52
N ALA A 323 3.62 -7.62 4.93
CA ALA A 323 2.79 -8.24 3.91
C ALA A 323 1.38 -8.54 4.42
N ARG A 324 1.24 -9.10 5.65
CA ARG A 324 -0.08 -9.30 6.27
C ARG A 324 -0.83 -8.00 6.50
N ALA A 325 -0.16 -6.92 6.91
CA ALA A 325 -0.77 -5.61 7.08
C ALA A 325 -1.35 -5.07 5.76
N ASN A 326 -0.56 -5.14 4.68
CA ASN A 326 -1.02 -4.77 3.34
C ASN A 326 -2.19 -5.65 2.86
N ALA A 327 -2.08 -6.97 3.03
CA ALA A 327 -3.13 -7.92 2.67
C ALA A 327 -4.44 -7.64 3.41
N ALA A 328 -4.37 -7.35 4.71
CA ALA A 328 -5.54 -7.04 5.54
C ALA A 328 -6.29 -5.80 5.03
N LEU A 329 -5.57 -4.72 4.71
CA LEU A 329 -6.19 -3.51 4.15
C LEU A 329 -6.76 -3.77 2.77
N LEU A 330 -5.95 -4.35 1.86
CA LEU A 330 -6.37 -4.60 0.49
C LEU A 330 -7.59 -5.53 0.43
N ALA A 331 -7.60 -6.62 1.21
CA ALA A 331 -8.72 -7.54 1.27
C ALA A 331 -9.98 -6.86 1.84
N GLN A 332 -9.86 -6.15 2.97
CA GLN A 332 -10.97 -5.43 3.57
C GLN A 332 -11.62 -4.45 2.59
N LEU A 333 -10.81 -3.64 1.89
CA LEU A 333 -11.31 -2.62 0.98
C LEU A 333 -11.79 -3.21 -0.36
N ALA A 334 -11.15 -4.25 -0.86
CA ALA A 334 -11.52 -4.86 -2.14
C ALA A 334 -12.75 -5.79 -2.03
N LEU A 335 -13.01 -6.39 -0.86
CA LEU A 335 -14.23 -7.13 -0.56
C LEU A 335 -15.42 -6.22 -0.27
N ALA A 336 -15.17 -5.04 0.30
CA ALA A 336 -16.22 -4.13 0.71
C ALA A 336 -17.03 -3.58 -0.48
N PRO A 337 -18.31 -3.21 -0.26
CA PRO A 337 -19.09 -2.47 -1.23
C PRO A 337 -18.42 -1.15 -1.66
N ALA A 338 -18.74 -0.65 -2.83
CA ALA A 338 -18.30 0.68 -3.26
C ALA A 338 -18.73 1.75 -2.23
N PRO A 339 -17.88 2.76 -1.94
CA PRO A 339 -18.25 3.83 -1.02
C PRO A 339 -19.52 4.55 -1.45
N PRO A 340 -20.33 5.08 -0.51
CA PRO A 340 -21.47 5.92 -0.85
C PRO A 340 -21.00 7.21 -1.55
N ALA A 341 -21.84 7.73 -2.44
CA ALA A 341 -21.57 8.96 -3.17
C ALA A 341 -22.33 10.15 -2.57
N GLU A 342 -22.02 11.36 -3.03
CA GLU A 342 -22.77 12.58 -2.73
C GLU A 342 -23.06 12.75 -1.22
N VAL A 343 -22.05 12.53 -0.36
CA VAL A 343 -22.22 12.73 1.08
C VAL A 343 -22.36 14.22 1.38
N GLU A 344 -23.43 14.59 2.12
CA GLU A 344 -23.75 15.97 2.50
C GLU A 344 -23.93 16.10 4.00
N LEU A 345 -23.52 17.24 4.57
CA LEU A 345 -23.83 17.63 5.94
C LEU A 345 -24.91 18.73 5.96
N ARG A 346 -25.85 18.58 6.89
CA ARG A 346 -26.87 19.59 7.21
C ARG A 346 -26.80 19.91 8.69
N ALA A 347 -26.00 20.90 9.03
CA ALA A 347 -25.65 21.22 10.42
C ALA A 347 -25.67 22.72 10.74
N ALA A 348 -25.91 23.58 9.76
CA ALA A 348 -25.81 25.03 9.95
C ALA A 348 -26.75 25.54 11.06
N LEU A 349 -26.16 26.17 12.10
CA LEU A 349 -26.86 26.74 13.25
C LEU A 349 -27.72 25.71 14.04
N ARG A 350 -27.26 24.47 14.10
CA ARG A 350 -27.91 23.37 14.84
C ARG A 350 -26.91 22.70 15.77
N TYR A 351 -27.43 22.08 16.84
CA TYR A 351 -26.64 21.23 17.74
C TYR A 351 -26.55 19.79 17.26
N ASP A 352 -27.45 19.39 16.36
CA ASP A 352 -27.49 18.05 15.76
C ASP A 352 -26.91 18.13 14.33
N THR A 353 -26.15 17.12 13.94
CA THR A 353 -25.63 17.00 12.58
C THR A 353 -26.40 15.94 11.82
N GLU A 354 -27.04 16.31 10.73
CA GLU A 354 -27.64 15.39 9.77
C GLU A 354 -26.66 15.10 8.64
N VAL A 355 -26.44 13.81 8.35
CA VAL A 355 -25.61 13.32 7.23
C VAL A 355 -26.53 12.63 6.24
N ARG A 356 -26.40 12.92 4.94
CA ARG A 356 -27.13 12.28 3.84
C ARG A 356 -26.16 11.82 2.76
N TRP A 357 -26.51 10.79 2.02
CA TRP A 357 -25.66 10.25 0.95
C TRP A 357 -26.50 9.59 -0.14
N GLN A 358 -25.89 9.35 -1.31
CA GLN A 358 -26.42 8.46 -2.33
C GLN A 358 -25.98 7.02 -2.05
N ALA A 359 -26.87 6.08 -2.31
CA ALA A 359 -26.62 4.65 -2.07
C ALA A 359 -25.44 4.13 -2.89
N SER A 360 -24.68 3.20 -2.29
CA SER A 360 -23.71 2.38 -2.99
C SER A 360 -24.41 1.53 -4.07
N PRO A 361 -23.80 1.35 -5.26
CA PRO A 361 -24.35 0.50 -6.31
C PRO A 361 -24.08 -1.00 -6.09
N SER A 362 -23.29 -1.38 -5.09
CA SER A 362 -22.88 -2.78 -4.87
C SER A 362 -24.05 -3.68 -4.46
N ALA A 363 -24.12 -4.87 -5.06
CA ALA A 363 -25.25 -5.78 -4.89
C ALA A 363 -25.30 -6.45 -3.50
N HIS A 364 -24.13 -6.59 -2.82
CA HIS A 364 -24.01 -7.25 -1.50
C HIS A 364 -23.99 -6.24 -0.33
N LEU A 365 -24.61 -5.08 -0.51
CA LEU A 365 -24.70 -4.04 0.49
C LEU A 365 -25.67 -4.43 1.60
N ALA A 366 -25.19 -4.48 2.86
CA ALA A 366 -26.03 -4.63 4.05
C ALA A 366 -26.55 -3.29 4.58
N GLY A 367 -25.79 -2.21 4.43
CA GLY A 367 -26.15 -0.89 4.94
C GLY A 367 -24.94 0.06 5.03
N TYR A 368 -25.03 0.99 5.98
CA TYR A 368 -24.01 2.03 6.17
C TYR A 368 -23.67 2.21 7.64
N VAL A 369 -22.48 2.73 7.89
CA VAL A 369 -22.04 3.23 9.19
C VAL A 369 -21.57 4.67 9.02
N VAL A 370 -22.12 5.58 9.83
CA VAL A 370 -21.63 6.95 9.94
C VAL A 370 -20.57 7.00 11.02
N VAL A 371 -19.39 7.51 10.67
CA VAL A 371 -18.26 7.66 11.60
C VAL A 371 -18.01 9.15 11.85
N TRP A 372 -17.56 9.48 13.08
CA TRP A 372 -17.16 10.85 13.38
C TRP A 372 -16.00 10.89 14.39
N ARG A 373 -15.28 12.00 14.37
CA ARG A 373 -14.16 12.28 15.27
C ARG A 373 -14.03 13.76 15.50
N GLU A 374 -13.49 14.17 16.62
CA GLU A 374 -13.09 15.55 16.86
C GLU A 374 -12.07 15.99 15.79
N THR A 375 -12.10 17.29 15.43
CA THR A 375 -11.22 17.84 14.38
C THR A 375 -9.71 17.68 14.69
N THR A 376 -9.36 17.52 15.97
CA THR A 376 -7.99 17.29 16.45
C THR A 376 -7.62 15.81 16.58
N ALA A 377 -8.57 14.89 16.49
CA ALA A 377 -8.30 13.47 16.62
C ALA A 377 -7.68 12.89 15.33
N PRO A 378 -6.61 12.05 15.43
CA PRO A 378 -5.96 11.48 14.26
C PRO A 378 -6.76 10.37 13.59
N TYR A 379 -7.66 9.69 14.32
CA TYR A 379 -8.45 8.54 13.86
C TYR A 379 -9.91 8.63 14.31
N TRP A 380 -10.77 7.82 13.69
CA TRP A 380 -12.19 7.75 13.99
C TRP A 380 -12.40 7.21 15.42
N LYS A 381 -13.27 7.86 16.18
CA LYS A 381 -13.54 7.51 17.58
C LYS A 381 -14.98 7.05 17.82
N HIS A 382 -15.89 7.46 16.95
CA HIS A 382 -17.31 7.20 17.09
C HIS A 382 -17.85 6.58 15.82
N ALA A 383 -18.83 5.70 15.96
CA ALA A 383 -19.55 5.08 14.87
C ALA A 383 -21.03 4.92 15.25
N SER A 384 -21.91 5.02 14.27
CA SER A 384 -23.32 4.65 14.44
C SER A 384 -23.50 3.13 14.44
N GLU A 385 -24.65 2.66 14.84
CA GLU A 385 -25.15 1.32 14.47
C GLU A 385 -25.32 1.25 12.93
N LEU A 386 -25.57 0.02 12.42
CA LEU A 386 -25.84 -0.20 11.01
C LEU A 386 -27.13 0.53 10.58
N ILE A 387 -27.07 1.25 9.47
CA ILE A 387 -28.16 2.06 8.91
C ILE A 387 -28.54 1.49 7.56
N GLU A 388 -29.78 1.07 7.38
CA GLU A 388 -30.28 0.59 6.08
C GLU A 388 -30.64 1.73 5.12
N GLY A 389 -30.96 2.92 5.66
CA GLY A 389 -31.30 4.12 4.88
C GLY A 389 -30.10 4.92 4.39
N THR A 390 -30.35 6.07 3.79
CA THR A 390 -29.34 6.98 3.23
C THR A 390 -29.25 8.31 3.98
N SER A 391 -29.63 8.31 5.26
CA SER A 391 -29.48 9.46 6.15
C SER A 391 -29.33 9.05 7.61
N PHE A 392 -28.64 9.90 8.37
CA PHE A 392 -28.42 9.71 9.80
C PHE A 392 -28.37 11.06 10.49
N THR A 393 -28.94 11.18 11.69
CA THR A 393 -28.80 12.33 12.56
C THR A 393 -27.99 11.97 13.78
N ALA A 394 -26.88 12.67 14.02
CA ALA A 394 -26.06 12.57 15.23
C ALA A 394 -26.58 13.57 16.26
N PRO A 395 -27.36 13.15 17.28
CA PRO A 395 -27.96 14.08 18.23
C PRO A 395 -26.89 14.67 19.16
N GLY A 396 -26.92 15.97 19.35
CA GLY A 396 -25.99 16.69 20.24
C GLY A 396 -24.53 16.73 19.75
N VAL A 397 -24.22 16.32 18.52
CA VAL A 397 -22.87 16.35 17.95
C VAL A 397 -22.80 17.47 16.89
N SER A 398 -22.07 18.54 17.20
CA SER A 398 -21.89 19.66 16.29
C SER A 398 -20.85 19.36 15.20
N ALA A 399 -21.19 19.62 13.94
CA ALA A 399 -20.27 19.57 12.81
C ALA A 399 -19.13 20.60 12.89
N ASP A 400 -19.26 21.63 13.71
CA ASP A 400 -18.17 22.60 13.93
C ASP A 400 -16.97 21.98 14.67
N ASN A 401 -17.23 20.97 15.49
CA ASN A 401 -16.23 20.32 16.35
C ASN A 401 -15.78 18.94 15.82
N CYS A 402 -16.50 18.38 14.85
CA CYS A 402 -16.28 17.02 14.39
C CYS A 402 -16.19 16.92 12.87
N PHE A 403 -15.31 16.03 12.40
CA PHE A 403 -15.39 15.51 11.04
C PHE A 403 -16.35 14.31 11.03
N PHE A 404 -17.11 14.21 9.95
CA PHE A 404 -18.02 13.10 9.68
C PHE A 404 -17.66 12.38 8.40
N GLY A 405 -18.03 11.12 8.30
CA GLY A 405 -17.93 10.34 7.08
C GLY A 405 -18.88 9.16 7.08
N VAL A 406 -19.08 8.56 5.93
CA VAL A 406 -19.99 7.42 5.74
C VAL A 406 -19.23 6.27 5.09
N ARG A 407 -19.44 5.06 5.59
CA ARG A 407 -18.91 3.82 5.03
C ARG A 407 -20.07 2.93 4.60
N ALA A 408 -19.97 2.33 3.43
CA ALA A 408 -20.82 1.22 3.04
C ALA A 408 -20.33 -0.06 3.73
N VAL A 409 -21.26 -0.91 4.15
CA VAL A 409 -21.02 -2.16 4.86
C VAL A 409 -21.59 -3.30 4.05
N GLY A 410 -20.78 -4.30 3.73
CA GLY A 410 -21.19 -5.51 3.04
C GLY A 410 -21.90 -6.51 3.97
N GLU A 411 -22.60 -7.47 3.39
CA GLU A 411 -23.26 -8.57 4.11
C GLU A 411 -22.26 -9.42 4.91
N ASP A 412 -21.01 -9.42 4.51
CA ASP A 412 -19.84 -10.06 5.17
C ASP A 412 -19.20 -9.19 6.26
N GLY A 413 -19.68 -7.95 6.44
CA GLY A 413 -19.21 -6.99 7.44
C GLY A 413 -17.97 -6.18 7.02
N HIS A 414 -17.49 -6.32 5.77
CA HIS A 414 -16.42 -5.47 5.25
C HIS A 414 -16.92 -4.05 5.00
N GLN A 415 -16.09 -3.08 5.37
CA GLN A 415 -16.43 -1.66 5.25
C GLN A 415 -15.60 -0.99 4.17
N SER A 416 -16.27 -0.19 3.36
CA SER A 416 -15.60 0.66 2.37
C SER A 416 -14.69 1.70 3.03
N ARG A 417 -13.80 2.29 2.24
CA ARG A 417 -13.15 3.53 2.64
C ARG A 417 -14.21 4.59 2.99
N THR A 418 -13.91 5.44 3.98
CA THR A 418 -14.83 6.50 4.40
C THR A 418 -15.01 7.53 3.28
N ALA A 419 -16.26 7.76 2.88
CA ALA A 419 -16.64 8.87 2.02
C ALA A 419 -16.90 10.11 2.87
N TYR A 420 -16.25 11.22 2.54
CA TYR A 420 -16.39 12.48 3.22
C TYR A 420 -17.50 13.34 2.61
N PRO A 421 -18.15 14.19 3.43
CA PRO A 421 -19.08 15.19 2.91
C PRO A 421 -18.38 16.13 1.93
N ARG A 422 -19.06 16.41 0.81
CA ARG A 422 -18.63 17.48 -0.08
C ARG A 422 -18.69 18.83 0.66
N ARG A 423 -17.80 19.74 0.30
CA ARG A 423 -17.92 21.13 0.77
C ARG A 423 -19.20 21.72 0.19
N PRO A 424 -19.97 22.47 1.02
CA PRO A 424 -21.12 23.20 0.50
C PRO A 424 -20.72 24.25 -0.54
#